data_129072a1f075a2554e0d9afc5e9c4f61
#
_entry.id   129072a1f075a2554e0d9afc5e9c4f61
#
_cell.length_a   1.000
_cell.length_b   1.000
_cell.length_c   1.000
_cell.angle_alpha   90.00
_cell.angle_beta   90.00
_cell.angle_gamma   90.00
#
_symmetry.space_group_name_H-M   'P 1'
#
loop_
_entity.id
_entity.type
_entity.pdbx_description
1 polymer ?
#
loop_
_entity_poly.entity_id
_entity_poly.type
_entity_poly.pdbx_seq_one_letter_code
_entity_poly.pdbx_strand_id
1 'polypeptide(L)'
;AFAGLNFLESTEDYQFEKDYSHLGTVTITLRDGDRQRTVRFNWTTNPLAKALMDEYRRISQREIWLFEFSVARENQPLETIALLDSFESLLDRNEIADPVQILPVFRRMEIDERLPLIARNHASRIIRKIEKLRVAN
;
A
#
# COMPACT_ATOMS: atom_id res chain seq x y z
N ALA A 1 9.20 -10.19 10.11
CA ALA A 1 10.50 -9.57 9.80
C ALA A 1 11.18 -8.97 11.03
N PHE A 2 10.49 -8.21 11.87
CA PHE A 2 11.08 -7.59 13.08
C PHE A 2 11.74 -8.58 14.00
N ALA A 3 11.10 -9.72 14.30
CA ALA A 3 11.66 -10.77 15.15
C ALA A 3 12.92 -11.40 14.54
N GLY A 4 12.89 -11.70 13.23
CA GLY A 4 14.05 -12.28 12.54
C GLY A 4 15.25 -11.34 12.45
N LEU A 5 15.02 -10.02 12.48
CA LEU A 5 16.06 -9.00 12.51
C LEU A 5 16.60 -8.74 13.92
N ASN A 6 15.93 -9.25 14.95
CA ASN A 6 16.17 -8.84 16.35
C ASN A 6 16.22 -7.30 16.47
N PHE A 7 15.23 -6.64 15.90
CA PHE A 7 15.27 -5.23 15.49
C PHE A 7 15.61 -4.27 16.62
N LEU A 8 15.04 -4.47 17.82
CA LEU A 8 15.24 -3.55 18.96
C LEU A 8 16.64 -3.66 19.57
N GLU A 9 17.25 -4.84 19.53
CA GLU A 9 18.55 -5.11 20.14
C GLU A 9 19.72 -4.96 19.14
N SER A 10 19.43 -5.06 17.86
CA SER A 10 20.45 -4.96 16.80
C SER A 10 20.94 -3.53 16.61
N THR A 11 22.22 -3.40 16.31
CA THR A 11 22.85 -2.14 15.89
C THR A 11 23.21 -2.14 14.40
N GLU A 12 22.76 -3.16 13.67
CA GLU A 12 23.06 -3.31 12.24
C GLU A 12 22.51 -2.14 11.44
N ASP A 13 23.33 -1.59 10.55
CA ASP A 13 22.90 -0.61 9.53
C ASP A 13 22.37 -1.38 8.33
N TYR A 14 21.11 -1.12 7.97
CA TYR A 14 20.48 -1.75 6.80
C TYR A 14 20.75 -1.04 5.48
N GLN A 15 21.30 0.19 5.53
CA GLN A 15 21.76 0.89 4.33
C GLN A 15 23.03 0.22 3.82
N PHE A 16 23.04 -0.15 2.55
CA PHE A 16 24.20 -0.76 1.89
C PHE A 16 24.81 0.19 0.85
N GLU A 17 25.77 -0.27 0.08
CA GLU A 17 26.65 0.53 -0.77
C GLU A 17 25.94 1.45 -1.77
N LYS A 18 24.75 1.05 -2.24
CA LYS A 18 24.01 1.81 -3.25
C LYS A 18 23.07 2.81 -2.61
N ASP A 19 23.00 3.99 -3.17
CA ASP A 19 22.07 5.04 -2.79
C ASP A 19 20.99 5.19 -3.87
N TYR A 20 19.74 4.82 -3.50
CA TYR A 20 18.55 4.99 -4.31
C TYR A 20 17.60 6.04 -3.71
N SER A 21 18.13 7.05 -3.02
CA SER A 21 17.33 8.10 -2.37
C SER A 21 16.34 8.80 -3.31
N HIS A 22 16.65 8.86 -4.60
CA HIS A 22 15.74 9.39 -5.64
C HIS A 22 14.46 8.56 -5.83
N LEU A 23 14.44 7.30 -5.39
CA LEU A 23 13.25 6.43 -5.36
C LEU A 23 12.54 6.43 -4.00
N GLY A 24 12.99 7.29 -3.10
CA GLY A 24 12.49 7.41 -1.75
C GLY A 24 13.31 6.63 -0.73
N THR A 25 13.30 7.13 0.49
CA THR A 25 13.98 6.52 1.64
C THR A 25 12.95 6.07 2.65
N VAL A 26 13.08 4.84 3.15
CA VAL A 26 12.21 4.29 4.18
C VAL A 26 12.81 4.59 5.55
N THR A 27 11.99 5.10 6.44
CA THR A 27 12.31 5.27 7.86
C THR A 27 11.37 4.38 8.67
N ILE A 28 11.93 3.45 9.43
CA ILE A 28 11.17 2.50 10.22
C ILE A 28 11.50 2.70 11.69
N THR A 29 10.49 2.93 12.50
CA THR A 29 10.61 3.04 13.96
C THR A 29 9.79 1.94 14.62
N LEU A 30 10.43 1.15 15.45
CA LEU A 30 9.76 0.18 16.32
C LEU A 30 9.91 0.64 17.76
N ARG A 31 8.78 0.66 18.47
CA ARG A 31 8.74 0.96 19.92
C ARG A 31 8.09 -0.20 20.66
N ASP A 32 8.72 -0.58 21.75
CA ASP A 32 8.20 -1.58 22.70
C ASP A 32 8.50 -1.12 24.14
N GLY A 33 7.49 -0.58 24.80
CA GLY A 33 7.66 0.08 26.11
C GLY A 33 8.64 1.25 26.02
N ASP A 34 9.70 1.20 26.81
CA ASP A 34 10.75 2.22 26.84
C ASP A 34 11.83 2.01 25.76
N ARG A 35 11.80 0.87 25.07
CA ARG A 35 12.74 0.56 24.00
C ARG A 35 12.24 1.11 22.67
N GLN A 36 13.14 1.75 21.94
CA GLN A 36 12.83 2.27 20.62
C GLN A 36 14.07 2.19 19.73
N ARG A 37 13.84 1.81 18.48
CA ARG A 37 14.87 1.90 17.45
C ARG A 37 14.28 2.45 16.17
N THR A 38 15.02 3.37 15.55
CA THR A 38 14.71 3.93 14.24
C THR A 38 15.84 3.58 13.29
N VAL A 39 15.49 3.05 12.12
CA VAL A 39 16.42 2.80 11.01
C VAL A 39 15.97 3.53 9.77
N ARG A 40 16.91 3.90 8.93
CA ARG A 40 16.65 4.61 7.68
C ARG A 40 17.51 4.02 6.57
N PHE A 41 16.88 3.59 5.48
CA PHE A 41 17.59 3.05 4.33
C PHE A 41 16.75 3.14 3.06
N ASN A 42 17.40 3.10 1.91
CA ASN A 42 16.76 3.08 0.59
C ASN A 42 17.18 1.88 -0.26
N TRP A 43 18.23 1.19 0.14
CA TRP A 43 18.68 -0.05 -0.47
C TRP A 43 19.40 -0.92 0.56
N THR A 44 19.16 -2.23 0.50
CA THR A 44 19.75 -3.19 1.43
C THR A 44 19.94 -4.55 0.77
N THR A 45 20.95 -5.30 1.21
CA THR A 45 21.15 -6.70 0.84
C THR A 45 20.58 -7.67 1.89
N ASN A 46 20.19 -7.18 3.05
CA ASN A 46 19.54 -7.99 4.08
C ASN A 46 18.12 -8.36 3.62
N PRO A 47 17.80 -9.66 3.39
CA PRO A 47 16.51 -10.05 2.83
C PRO A 47 15.32 -9.73 3.73
N LEU A 48 15.49 -9.76 5.06
CA LEU A 48 14.42 -9.41 6.02
C LEU A 48 14.19 -7.90 6.06
N ALA A 49 15.26 -7.10 6.01
CA ALA A 49 15.15 -5.64 5.93
C ALA A 49 14.51 -5.22 4.60
N LYS A 50 14.86 -5.88 3.50
CA LYS A 50 14.24 -5.66 2.19
C LYS A 50 12.74 -5.99 2.22
N ALA A 51 12.37 -7.13 2.77
CA ALA A 51 10.96 -7.54 2.89
C ALA A 51 10.17 -6.52 3.72
N LEU A 52 10.74 -6.02 4.79
CA LEU A 52 10.14 -5.00 5.64
C LEU A 52 9.95 -3.67 4.89
N MET A 53 10.95 -3.24 4.14
CA MET A 53 10.89 -2.04 3.31
C MET A 53 9.80 -2.16 2.23
N ASP A 54 9.75 -3.29 1.53
CA ASP A 54 8.78 -3.53 0.46
C ASP A 54 7.36 -3.54 1.02
N GLU A 55 7.13 -4.12 2.19
CA GLU A 55 5.82 -4.14 2.82
C GLU A 55 5.38 -2.74 3.27
N TYR A 56 6.26 -1.93 3.86
CA TYR A 56 5.94 -0.54 4.19
C TYR A 56 5.62 0.31 2.95
N ARG A 57 6.34 0.08 1.84
CA ARG A 57 6.02 0.74 0.57
C ARG A 57 4.64 0.34 0.04
N ARG A 58 4.28 -0.93 0.14
CA ARG A 58 2.95 -1.42 -0.26
C ARG A 58 1.85 -0.81 0.61
N ILE A 59 2.05 -0.71 1.92
CA ILE A 59 1.12 -0.06 2.84
C ILE A 59 0.98 1.44 2.50
N SER A 60 2.09 2.14 2.33
CA SER A 60 2.09 3.56 1.95
C SER A 60 1.38 3.79 0.61
N GLN A 61 1.61 2.92 -0.36
CA GLN A 61 0.95 2.99 -1.66
C GLN A 61 -0.57 2.81 -1.52
N ARG A 62 -1.03 1.90 -0.67
CA ARG A 62 -2.46 1.73 -0.38
C ARG A 62 -3.08 3.02 0.18
N GLU A 63 -2.42 3.66 1.14
CA GLU A 63 -2.92 4.92 1.74
C GLU A 63 -2.98 6.05 0.71
N ILE A 64 -2.02 6.13 -0.21
CA ILE A 64 -2.06 7.07 -1.33
C ILE A 64 -3.30 6.83 -2.20
N TRP A 65 -3.60 5.57 -2.55
CA TRP A 65 -4.78 5.23 -3.33
C TRP A 65 -6.10 5.57 -2.62
N LEU A 66 -6.19 5.34 -1.31
CA LEU A 66 -7.34 5.76 -0.51
C LEU A 66 -7.58 7.26 -0.62
N PHE A 67 -6.53 8.05 -0.52
CA PHE A 67 -6.57 9.50 -0.66
C PHE A 67 -6.98 9.92 -2.08
N GLU A 68 -6.33 9.37 -3.11
CA GLU A 68 -6.61 9.69 -4.53
C GLU A 68 -8.07 9.39 -4.91
N PHE A 69 -8.61 8.24 -4.51
CA PHE A 69 -10.01 7.92 -4.73
C PHE A 69 -10.96 8.87 -4.00
N SER A 70 -10.62 9.27 -2.79
CA SER A 70 -11.43 10.22 -2.01
C SER A 70 -11.49 11.57 -2.73
N VAL A 71 -10.35 12.10 -3.15
CA VAL A 71 -10.25 13.39 -3.85
C VAL A 71 -10.98 13.35 -5.21
N ALA A 72 -10.75 12.31 -6.00
CA ALA A 72 -11.37 12.18 -7.32
C ALA A 72 -12.89 12.06 -7.22
N ARG A 73 -13.39 11.27 -6.27
CA ARG A 73 -14.84 11.10 -6.05
C ARG A 73 -15.52 12.43 -5.71
N GLU A 74 -14.89 13.26 -4.91
CA GLU A 74 -15.46 14.55 -4.49
C GLU A 74 -15.32 15.66 -5.53
N ASN A 75 -14.19 15.73 -6.21
CA ASN A 75 -13.81 16.89 -7.01
C ASN A 75 -13.68 16.60 -8.51
N GLN A 76 -13.39 15.37 -8.90
CA GLN A 76 -13.06 14.99 -10.28
C GLN A 76 -13.66 13.60 -10.63
N PRO A 77 -14.99 13.47 -10.65
CA PRO A 77 -15.63 12.15 -10.83
C PRO A 77 -15.20 11.38 -12.07
N LEU A 78 -14.84 12.07 -13.16
CA LEU A 78 -14.39 11.43 -14.41
C LEU A 78 -13.01 10.79 -14.28
N GLU A 79 -12.16 11.32 -13.41
CA GLU A 79 -10.82 10.78 -13.16
C GLU A 79 -10.87 9.41 -12.46
N THR A 80 -12.00 9.08 -11.82
CA THR A 80 -12.16 7.78 -11.15
C THR A 80 -12.04 6.61 -12.13
N ILE A 81 -12.36 6.80 -13.41
CA ILE A 81 -12.26 5.76 -14.44
C ILE A 81 -10.80 5.33 -14.61
N ALA A 82 -9.90 6.29 -14.84
CA ALA A 82 -8.47 6.03 -15.01
C ALA A 82 -7.81 5.51 -13.73
N LEU A 83 -8.22 6.04 -12.57
CA LEU A 83 -7.72 5.59 -11.27
C LEU A 83 -8.08 4.13 -10.99
N LEU A 84 -9.32 3.72 -11.30
CA LEU A 84 -9.77 2.34 -11.13
C LEU A 84 -9.00 1.37 -12.03
N ASP A 85 -8.74 1.74 -13.29
CA ASP A 85 -7.93 0.94 -14.21
C ASP A 85 -6.50 0.74 -13.67
N SER A 86 -5.88 1.82 -13.22
CA SER A 86 -4.52 1.78 -12.65
C SER A 86 -4.46 0.95 -11.37
N PHE A 87 -5.44 1.12 -10.48
CA PHE A 87 -5.54 0.35 -9.24
C PHE A 87 -5.72 -1.15 -9.50
N GLU A 88 -6.63 -1.52 -10.41
CA GLU A 88 -6.86 -2.93 -10.76
C GLU A 88 -5.60 -3.58 -11.30
N SER A 89 -4.82 -2.86 -12.12
CA SER A 89 -3.54 -3.33 -12.62
C SER A 89 -2.53 -3.63 -11.50
N LEU A 90 -2.46 -2.77 -10.48
CA LEU A 90 -1.61 -3.01 -9.30
C LEU A 90 -2.12 -4.17 -8.44
N LEU A 91 -3.44 -4.29 -8.30
CA LEU A 91 -4.07 -5.40 -7.58
C LEU A 91 -3.74 -6.74 -8.24
N ASP A 92 -3.80 -6.82 -9.56
CA ASP A 92 -3.48 -8.04 -10.33
C ASP A 92 -2.01 -8.44 -10.19
N ARG A 93 -1.11 -7.49 -10.01
CA ARG A 93 0.31 -7.74 -9.75
C ARG A 93 0.66 -7.96 -8.29
N ASN A 94 -0.34 -8.02 -7.40
CA ASN A 94 -0.16 -8.16 -5.95
C ASN A 94 0.72 -7.04 -5.34
N GLU A 95 0.58 -5.83 -5.85
CA GLU A 95 1.33 -4.65 -5.38
C GLU A 95 0.57 -3.82 -4.32
N ILE A 96 -0.63 -4.24 -3.95
CA ILE A 96 -1.46 -3.59 -2.92
C ILE A 96 -1.41 -4.42 -1.64
N ALA A 97 -0.96 -3.83 -0.55
CA ALA A 97 -0.96 -4.47 0.77
C ALA A 97 -2.39 -4.53 1.33
N ASP A 98 -2.81 -5.72 1.76
CA ASP A 98 -4.11 -5.95 2.40
C ASP A 98 -5.26 -5.19 1.70
N PRO A 99 -5.62 -5.57 0.46
CA PRO A 99 -6.60 -4.81 -0.33
C PRO A 99 -8.00 -4.78 0.29
N VAL A 100 -8.28 -5.64 1.27
CA VAL A 100 -9.55 -5.64 2.01
C VAL A 100 -9.79 -4.29 2.71
N GLN A 101 -8.74 -3.60 3.12
CA GLN A 101 -8.82 -2.29 3.77
C GLN A 101 -9.40 -1.20 2.86
N ILE A 102 -9.36 -1.37 1.55
CA ILE A 102 -9.89 -0.38 0.60
C ILE A 102 -11.37 -0.66 0.22
N LEU A 103 -11.92 -1.82 0.55
CA LEU A 103 -13.29 -2.18 0.23
C LEU A 103 -14.33 -1.12 0.62
N PRO A 104 -14.29 -0.48 1.82
CA PRO A 104 -15.25 0.55 2.18
C PRO A 104 -15.33 1.71 1.18
N VAL A 105 -14.20 2.08 0.58
CA VAL A 105 -14.14 3.15 -0.45
C VAL A 105 -14.85 2.69 -1.72
N PHE A 106 -14.55 1.49 -2.22
CA PHE A 106 -15.18 0.96 -3.43
C PHE A 106 -16.68 0.71 -3.26
N ARG A 107 -17.13 0.26 -2.08
CA ARG A 107 -18.57 0.11 -1.78
C ARG A 107 -19.30 1.44 -1.80
N ARG A 108 -18.67 2.53 -1.36
CA ARG A 108 -19.25 3.88 -1.52
C ARG A 108 -19.26 4.33 -2.97
N MET A 109 -18.24 3.97 -3.75
CA MET A 109 -18.15 4.34 -5.17
C MET A 109 -19.19 3.62 -6.02
N GLU A 110 -19.48 2.35 -5.78
CA GLU A 110 -20.43 1.58 -6.59
C GLU A 110 -21.87 2.12 -6.52
N ILE A 111 -22.23 2.81 -5.44
CA ILE A 111 -23.54 3.40 -5.22
C ILE A 111 -23.59 4.93 -5.39
N ASP A 112 -22.44 5.57 -5.63
CA ASP A 112 -22.34 7.03 -5.75
C ASP A 112 -22.82 7.48 -7.15
N GLU A 113 -24.03 8.01 -7.23
CA GLU A 113 -24.63 8.43 -8.49
C GLU A 113 -23.92 9.62 -9.16
N ARG A 114 -23.05 10.32 -8.43
CA ARG A 114 -22.20 11.39 -9.00
C ARG A 114 -21.11 10.82 -9.90
N LEU A 115 -20.76 9.55 -9.73
CA LEU A 115 -19.77 8.87 -10.56
C LEU A 115 -20.37 8.33 -11.85
N PRO A 116 -19.62 8.30 -12.95
CA PRO A 116 -20.07 7.64 -14.19
C PRO A 116 -20.43 6.17 -13.94
N LEU A 117 -21.45 5.67 -14.63
CA LEU A 117 -21.89 4.28 -14.49
C LEU A 117 -20.75 3.28 -14.75
N ILE A 118 -19.87 3.59 -15.70
CA ILE A 118 -18.69 2.75 -15.98
C ILE A 118 -17.76 2.64 -14.77
N ALA A 119 -17.55 3.74 -14.03
CA ALA A 119 -16.74 3.75 -12.82
C ALA A 119 -17.42 2.95 -11.70
N ARG A 120 -18.73 3.11 -11.51
CA ARG A 120 -19.49 2.34 -10.51
C ARG A 120 -19.44 0.84 -10.78
N ASN A 121 -19.64 0.43 -12.03
CA ASN A 121 -19.56 -0.97 -12.45
C ASN A 121 -18.12 -1.53 -12.28
N HIS A 122 -17.12 -0.71 -12.56
CA HIS A 122 -15.72 -1.08 -12.33
C HIS A 122 -15.41 -1.29 -10.85
N ALA A 123 -15.86 -0.38 -9.99
CA ALA A 123 -15.75 -0.54 -8.53
C ALA A 123 -16.38 -1.86 -8.06
N SER A 124 -17.57 -2.20 -8.53
CA SER A 124 -18.24 -3.48 -8.23
C SER A 124 -17.39 -4.70 -8.68
N ARG A 125 -16.74 -4.60 -9.84
CA ARG A 125 -15.86 -5.67 -10.33
C ARG A 125 -14.63 -5.85 -9.44
N ILE A 126 -14.01 -4.75 -9.02
CA ILE A 126 -12.85 -4.77 -8.12
C ILE A 126 -13.22 -5.33 -6.75
N ILE A 127 -14.38 -4.95 -6.20
CA ILE A 127 -14.90 -5.51 -4.93
C ILE A 127 -14.95 -7.04 -5.01
N ARG A 128 -15.58 -7.59 -6.04
CA ARG A 128 -15.69 -9.04 -6.24
C ARG A 128 -14.31 -9.70 -6.36
N LYS A 129 -13.37 -9.05 -7.04
CA LYS A 129 -12.00 -9.54 -7.17
C LYS A 129 -11.28 -9.61 -5.82
N ILE A 130 -11.38 -8.56 -5.00
CA ILE A 130 -10.78 -8.51 -3.66
C ILE A 130 -11.42 -9.56 -2.73
N GLU A 131 -12.75 -9.70 -2.78
CA GLU A 131 -13.46 -10.70 -1.97
C GLU A 131 -13.05 -12.14 -2.34
N LYS A 132 -12.81 -12.43 -3.62
CA LYS A 132 -12.27 -13.72 -4.04
C LYS A 132 -10.86 -13.97 -3.49
N LEU A 133 -9.99 -12.97 -3.50
CA LEU A 133 -8.65 -13.07 -2.92
C LEU A 133 -8.71 -13.35 -1.41
N ARG A 134 -9.66 -12.73 -0.70
CA ARG A 134 -9.88 -12.96 0.73
C ARG A 134 -10.29 -14.41 1.03
N VAL A 135 -11.15 -15.01 0.23
CA VAL A 135 -11.63 -16.39 0.42
C VAL A 135 -10.53 -17.39 0.07
N ALA A 136 -9.65 -17.10 -0.91
CA ALA A 136 -8.54 -17.94 -1.32
C ALA A 136 -7.40 -18.03 -0.29
N ASN A 137 -7.35 -17.10 0.64
CA ASN A 137 -6.40 -17.07 1.74
C ASN A 137 -7.10 -17.49 3.04
#